data_0815425380a546a91dc1187f4a3fdba3
#
_entry.id   0815425380a546a91dc1187f4a3fdba3
#
_cell.length_a   1.000
_cell.length_b   1.000
_cell.length_c   1.000
_cell.angle_alpha   90.00
_cell.angle_beta   90.00
_cell.angle_gamma   90.00
#
_symmetry.space_group_name_H-M   'P 1'
#
loop_
_entity.id
_entity.type
_entity.pdbx_description
1 polymer ?
#
loop_
_entity_poly.entity_id
_entity_poly.type
_entity_poly.pdbx_seq_one_letter_code
_entity_poly.pdbx_strand_id
1 'polypeptide(L)' 'MSYLVRTVTALQLRIGDVVIPDHGPHQHVTQHRIQGAHPVVAVQFAEIPGATAYFPPSFPILIEQAEIKVTSRSRSGSRG' A
#
# COMPACT_ATOMS: atom_id res chain seq x y z
N MET A 1 -18.99 -1.22 -7.28
CA MET A 1 -17.74 -1.66 -7.88
C MET A 1 -16.91 -2.40 -6.88
N SER A 2 -16.47 -3.57 -7.22
CA SER A 2 -15.66 -4.34 -6.29
C SER A 2 -14.19 -4.17 -6.63
N TYR A 3 -13.37 -4.41 -5.64
CA TYR A 3 -11.93 -4.38 -5.81
C TYR A 3 -11.34 -5.57 -5.07
N LEU A 4 -10.16 -5.93 -5.50
CA LEU A 4 -9.44 -7.02 -4.84
C LEU A 4 -8.65 -6.44 -3.67
N VAL A 5 -8.50 -7.25 -2.62
CA VAL A 5 -7.72 -6.86 -1.46
C VAL A 5 -6.65 -7.91 -1.22
N ARG A 6 -5.58 -7.49 -0.58
CA ARG A 6 -4.58 -8.43 -0.11
C ARG A 6 -3.96 -7.89 1.16
N THR A 7 -3.36 -8.78 1.93
CA THR A 7 -2.67 -8.42 3.15
C THR A 7 -1.18 -8.39 2.90
N VAL A 8 -0.54 -7.31 3.31
CA VAL A 8 0.91 -7.19 3.28
C VAL A 8 1.38 -6.83 4.66
N THR A 9 2.67 -6.99 4.92
CA THR A 9 3.25 -6.47 6.15
C THR A 9 3.56 -4.99 5.97
N ALA A 10 3.68 -4.29 7.11
CA ALA A 10 4.05 -2.88 7.05
C ALA A 10 5.38 -2.69 6.30
N LEU A 11 6.29 -3.64 6.44
CA LEU A 11 7.56 -3.57 5.75
C LEU A 11 7.39 -3.65 4.23
N GLN A 12 6.37 -4.34 3.77
CA GLN A 12 6.12 -4.53 2.35
C GLN A 12 5.32 -3.41 1.70
N LEU A 13 4.80 -2.49 2.50
CA LEU A 13 4.07 -1.35 1.95
C LEU A 13 4.98 -0.52 1.05
N ARG A 14 4.37 0.10 0.05
CA ARG A 14 5.09 0.96 -0.88
C ARG A 14 4.31 2.23 -1.12
N ILE A 15 5.02 3.26 -1.54
CA ILE A 15 4.37 4.50 -1.95
C ILE A 15 3.44 4.17 -3.12
N GLY A 16 2.22 4.68 -3.02
CA GLY A 16 1.18 4.42 -4.02
C GLY A 16 0.22 3.33 -3.62
N ASP A 17 0.55 2.52 -2.62
CA ASP A 17 -0.40 1.54 -2.11
C ASP A 17 -1.59 2.24 -1.47
N VAL A 18 -2.75 1.58 -1.52
CA VAL A 18 -3.97 2.11 -0.93
C VAL A 18 -4.36 1.23 0.24
N VAL A 19 -4.25 1.77 1.43
CA VAL A 19 -4.55 1.05 2.67
C VAL A 19 -6.05 1.11 2.94
N ILE A 20 -6.60 -0.01 3.36
CA ILE A 20 -8.02 -0.13 3.71
C ILE A 20 -8.12 -0.18 5.24
N PRO A 21 -8.47 0.92 5.89
CA PRO A 21 -8.62 0.91 7.34
C PRO A 21 -9.92 0.23 7.75
N ASP A 22 -10.03 -0.09 9.05
CA ASP A 22 -11.27 -0.65 9.57
C ASP A 22 -12.43 0.31 9.40
N HIS A 23 -12.16 1.60 9.52
CA HIS A 23 -13.19 2.64 9.43
C HIS A 23 -12.63 3.78 8.62
N GLY A 24 -13.49 4.43 7.86
CA GLY A 24 -13.14 5.61 7.12
C GLY A 24 -12.69 5.32 5.71
N PRO A 25 -12.26 6.35 5.00
CA PRO A 25 -11.90 6.20 3.60
C PRO A 25 -10.57 5.48 3.43
N HIS A 26 -10.37 4.89 2.26
CA HIS A 26 -9.10 4.30 1.91
C HIS A 26 -8.02 5.39 1.88
N GLN A 27 -6.80 5.00 2.20
CA GLN A 27 -5.72 5.96 2.39
C GLN A 27 -4.55 5.61 1.48
N HIS A 28 -4.05 6.63 0.79
CA HIS A 28 -2.97 6.47 -0.18
C HIS A 28 -1.64 6.73 0.50
N VAL A 29 -0.72 5.78 0.40
CA VAL A 29 0.61 5.90 0.99
C VAL A 29 1.44 6.88 0.19
N THR A 30 1.92 7.93 0.86
CA THR A 30 2.77 8.93 0.23
C THR A 30 4.22 8.85 0.70
N GLN A 31 4.46 8.27 1.87
CA GLN A 31 5.81 8.05 2.36
C GLN A 31 5.88 6.76 3.14
N HIS A 32 7.02 6.12 3.07
CA HIS A 32 7.26 4.84 3.74
C HIS A 32 8.74 4.80 4.10
N ARG A 33 9.02 4.70 5.40
CA ARG A 33 10.38 4.68 5.92
C ARG A 33 10.53 3.67 7.02
N ILE A 34 11.71 3.10 7.09
CA ILE A 34 12.09 2.24 8.21
C ILE A 34 13.00 3.06 9.10
N GLN A 35 12.68 3.12 10.39
CA GLN A 35 13.41 3.97 11.32
C GLN A 35 14.01 3.16 12.46
N GLY A 36 15.18 3.59 12.87
CA GLY A 36 15.72 3.32 14.18
C GLY A 36 16.35 1.97 14.39
N ALA A 37 16.98 1.85 15.55
CA ALA A 37 17.60 0.62 15.99
C ALA A 37 16.56 -0.44 16.28
N HIS A 38 15.38 -0.03 16.73
CA HIS A 38 14.25 -0.91 16.85
C HIS A 38 13.38 -0.64 15.63
N PRO A 39 13.38 -1.53 14.64
CA PRO A 39 12.74 -1.24 13.37
C PRO A 39 11.28 -0.90 13.55
N VAL A 40 10.90 0.25 13.05
CA VAL A 40 9.53 0.72 13.02
C VAL A 40 9.29 1.28 11.63
N VAL A 41 8.16 0.94 11.06
CA VAL A 41 7.81 1.45 9.74
C VAL A 41 6.96 2.71 9.92
N ALA A 42 7.45 3.83 9.41
CA ALA A 42 6.75 5.10 9.47
C ALA A 42 6.08 5.34 8.12
N VAL A 43 4.78 5.57 8.15
CA VAL A 43 3.98 5.70 6.94
C VAL A 43 3.17 6.99 7.01
N GLN A 44 3.16 7.72 5.90
CA GLN A 44 2.31 8.90 5.76
C GLN A 44 1.31 8.66 4.64
N PHE A 45 0.14 9.26 4.81
CA PHE A 45 -0.96 9.10 3.88
C PHE A 45 -1.40 10.46 3.34
N ALA A 46 -1.83 10.48 2.09
CA ALA A 46 -2.29 11.72 1.47
C ALA A 46 -3.52 12.29 2.17
N GLU A 47 -4.39 11.40 2.68
CA GLU A 47 -5.64 11.81 3.30
C GLU A 47 -5.45 12.40 4.69
N ILE A 48 -4.28 12.21 5.29
CA ILE A 48 -3.99 12.70 6.63
C ILE A 48 -2.66 13.44 6.59
N PRO A 49 -2.61 14.58 5.95
CA PRO A 49 -1.34 15.32 5.83
C PRO A 49 -0.85 15.77 7.20
N GLY A 50 0.45 15.65 7.39
CA GLY A 50 1.08 16.06 8.64
C GLY A 50 1.07 15.01 9.72
N ALA A 51 0.45 13.86 9.51
CA ALA A 51 0.43 12.78 10.49
C ALA A 51 1.27 11.62 9.99
N THR A 52 1.92 10.94 10.92
CA THR A 52 2.72 9.76 10.61
C THR A 52 2.21 8.60 11.45
N ALA A 53 1.94 7.49 10.80
CA ALA A 53 1.55 6.26 11.48
C ALA A 53 2.78 5.37 11.61
N TYR A 54 2.89 4.68 12.74
CA TYR A 54 4.03 3.81 13.02
C TYR A 54 3.54 2.40 13.22
N PHE A 55 4.20 1.45 12.58
CA PHE A 55 3.83 0.05 12.66
C PHE A 55 5.05 -0.81 12.88
N PRO A 56 4.89 -1.94 13.61
CA PRO A 56 5.93 -2.97 13.59
C PRO A 56 6.11 -3.47 12.16
N PRO A 57 7.32 -3.89 11.79
CA PRO A 57 7.56 -4.33 10.40
C PRO A 57 6.66 -5.48 9.94
N SER A 58 6.28 -6.35 10.84
CA SER A 58 5.47 -7.51 10.50
C SER A 58 3.97 -7.27 10.68
N PHE A 59 3.57 -6.05 11.00
CA PHE A 59 2.16 -5.75 11.22
C PHE A 59 1.36 -5.95 9.94
N PRO A 60 0.28 -6.75 9.98
CA PRO A 60 -0.50 -6.99 8.77
C PRO A 60 -1.35 -5.79 8.41
N ILE A 61 -1.33 -5.44 7.14
CA ILE A 61 -2.06 -4.29 6.63
C ILE A 61 -2.81 -4.72 5.38
N LEU A 62 -4.09 -4.39 5.34
CA LEU A 62 -4.93 -4.70 4.20
C LEU A 62 -4.83 -3.58 3.19
N ILE A 63 -4.57 -3.93 1.95
CA ILE A 63 -4.48 -2.94 0.88
C ILE A 63 -5.32 -3.36 -0.31
N GLU A 64 -5.66 -2.39 -1.15
CA GLU A 64 -6.28 -2.69 -2.43
C GLU A 64 -5.24 -3.31 -3.33
N GLN A 65 -5.62 -4.36 -4.01
CA GLN A 65 -4.74 -4.97 -5.00
C GLN A 65 -5.13 -4.43 -6.36
N ALA A 66 -4.18 -3.84 -7.05
CA ALA A 66 -4.43 -3.36 -8.38
C ALA A 66 -4.80 -4.53 -9.27
N GLU A 67 -5.87 -4.36 -10.01
CA GLU A 67 -6.28 -5.36 -10.97
C GLU A 67 -5.33 -5.32 -12.14
N ILE A 68 -4.68 -6.44 -12.40
CA ILE A 68 -3.76 -6.50 -13.52
C ILE A 68 -4.55 -6.63 -14.79
N LYS A 69 -4.49 -5.63 -15.59
CA LYS A 69 -5.11 -5.69 -16.90
C LYS A 69 -4.19 -6.44 -17.79
N VAL A 70 -4.53 -7.65 -18.00
CA VAL A 70 -3.70 -8.48 -18.84
C VAL A 70 -3.93 -8.09 -20.25
N THR A 71 -3.50 -7.24 -20.61
CA THR A 71 -3.77 -6.80 -21.94
C THR A 71 -2.53 -6.61 -22.72
N SER A 72 -2.60 -6.75 -21.57
CA SER A 72 -2.04 -6.61 -21.92
C SER A 72 -1.29 -6.71 -22.40
N ARG A 73 -1.14 -6.85 -22.34
CA ARG A 73 -0.54 -7.02 -22.70
C ARG A 73 -0.10 -7.17 -23.31
N SER A 74 -0.27 -7.06 -23.16
CA SER A 74 0.12 -7.26 -23.68
C SER A 74 0.59 -7.39 -24.36
N ARG A 75 0.69 -7.34 -24.31
CA ARG A 75 1.15 -7.41 -24.89
C ARG A 75 1.53 -7.37 -25.60
N SER A 76 1.38 -7.25 -25.33
CA SER A 76 1.74 -7.31 -25.98
C SER A 76 2.08 -7.42 -26.72
N GLY A 77 2.05 -7.33 -26.59
CA GLY A 77 2.43 -7.53 -27.17
C GLY A 77 2.62 -7.71 -27.84
N SER A 78 2.52 -7.70 -27.72
CA SER A 78 2.74 -7.94 -28.38
C SER A 78 3.00 -7.98 -29.15
N ARG A 79 2.98 -7.89 -28.95
CA ARG A 79 3.25 -7.96 -29.77
C ARG A 79 3.48 -8.07 -30.45
N GLY A 80 3.29 -7.89 -29.94
CA GLY A 80 3.62 -8.06 -30.77
C GLY A 80 3.91 -8.22 -31.33
#